data_dc6d0ae48d15e3a88f95d1a7021d341c
#
_entry.id   dc6d0ae48d15e3a88f95d1a7021d341c
#
_cell.length_a   1.000
_cell.length_b   1.000
_cell.length_c   1.000
_cell.angle_alpha   90.00
_cell.angle_beta   90.00
_cell.angle_gamma   90.00
#
_symmetry.space_group_name_H-M   'P 1'
#
loop_
_entity.id
_entity.type
_entity.pdbx_description
1 polymer ?
#
loop_
_entity_poly.entity_id
_entity_poly.type
_entity_poly.pdbx_seq_one_letter_code
_entity_poly.pdbx_strand_id
1 'polypeptide(L)'
;SLLVPDSHYAQVAQWVEDTHLGERLVYFRVRXRRSQGLPELHADSLVRKLSIRPDSPFYDWLESELARRFDYACCATLEQFRREEKALSRNGQIKAGQERHEKDDRTRLDDRSRYVLGWSNQEKIAALDKQASDVQSRLQQIGGEIARLQDQQKTLDTRIGNLDKLSTFQHFEELDWRPLLLEI
;
A
#
# COMPACT_ATOMS: atom_id res chain seq x y z
N SER A 1 6.12 4.74 -12.59
CA SER A 1 6.58 5.54 -13.74
C SER A 1 6.38 4.76 -15.04
N LEU A 2 6.09 5.46 -16.12
CA LEU A 2 5.89 4.90 -17.47
C LEU A 2 7.05 5.32 -18.37
N LEU A 3 7.60 4.39 -19.16
CA LEU A 3 8.61 4.69 -20.19
C LEU A 3 7.91 4.75 -21.55
N VAL A 4 7.98 5.90 -22.19
CA VAL A 4 7.25 6.16 -23.45
C VAL A 4 8.29 6.32 -24.58
N PRO A 5 8.32 5.39 -25.55
CA PRO A 5 9.17 5.57 -26.73
C PRO A 5 8.92 6.91 -27.41
N ASP A 6 9.95 7.49 -28.00
CA ASP A 6 9.87 8.80 -28.65
C ASP A 6 8.78 8.85 -29.72
N SER A 7 8.58 7.75 -30.44
CA SER A 7 7.56 7.63 -31.50
C SER A 7 6.12 7.78 -30.98
N HIS A 8 5.88 7.46 -29.71
CA HIS A 8 4.53 7.53 -29.11
C HIS A 8 4.37 8.73 -28.16
N TYR A 9 5.44 9.52 -27.99
CA TYR A 9 5.44 10.57 -26.96
C TYR A 9 4.33 11.60 -27.18
N ALA A 10 4.17 12.09 -28.42
CA ALA A 10 3.17 13.13 -28.70
C ALA A 10 1.75 12.67 -28.37
N GLN A 11 1.44 11.42 -28.73
CA GLN A 11 0.12 10.83 -28.48
C GLN A 11 -0.13 10.68 -26.96
N VAL A 12 0.86 10.17 -26.24
CA VAL A 12 0.75 9.99 -24.78
C VAL A 12 0.64 11.34 -24.06
N ALA A 13 1.45 12.32 -24.47
CA ALA A 13 1.43 13.66 -23.86
C ALA A 13 0.05 14.32 -24.05
N GLN A 14 -0.52 14.21 -25.26
CA GLN A 14 -1.85 14.75 -25.54
C GLN A 14 -2.92 14.04 -24.70
N TRP A 15 -2.88 12.71 -24.63
CA TRP A 15 -3.82 11.93 -23.83
C TRP A 15 -3.76 12.30 -22.35
N VAL A 16 -2.55 12.46 -21.80
CA VAL A 16 -2.35 12.84 -20.38
C VAL A 16 -2.93 14.25 -20.13
N GLU A 17 -2.73 15.18 -21.06
CA GLU A 17 -3.24 16.56 -20.95
C GLU A 17 -4.78 16.57 -20.94
N ASP A 18 -5.38 15.75 -21.80
CA ASP A 18 -6.84 15.72 -21.97
C ASP A 18 -7.57 14.88 -20.94
N THR A 19 -6.84 14.14 -20.07
CA THR A 19 -7.44 13.16 -19.15
C THR A 19 -7.25 13.57 -17.69
N HIS A 20 -8.34 13.67 -16.95
CA HIS A 20 -8.25 13.83 -15.48
C HIS A 20 -7.95 12.47 -14.86
N LEU A 21 -6.71 12.27 -14.41
CA LEU A 21 -6.23 10.95 -13.96
C LEU A 21 -6.66 10.59 -12.51
N GLY A 22 -7.02 11.58 -11.70
CA GLY A 22 -7.35 11.35 -10.29
C GLY A 22 -6.15 10.93 -9.43
N GLU A 23 -5.00 10.66 -10.05
CA GLU A 23 -3.79 10.13 -9.41
C GLU A 23 -2.54 10.76 -10.04
N ARG A 24 -1.41 10.59 -9.36
CA ARG A 24 -0.12 11.10 -9.87
C ARG A 24 0.49 10.13 -10.87
N LEU A 25 0.69 10.58 -12.10
CA LEU A 25 1.45 9.86 -13.13
C LEU A 25 2.81 10.53 -13.35
N VAL A 26 3.86 9.72 -13.40
CA VAL A 26 5.20 10.16 -13.86
C VAL A 26 5.55 9.34 -15.09
N TYR A 27 5.91 10.02 -16.17
CA TYR A 27 6.35 9.33 -17.39
C TYR A 27 7.61 9.98 -17.96
N PHE A 28 8.41 9.14 -18.63
CA PHE A 28 9.68 9.55 -19.22
C PHE A 28 9.62 9.34 -20.73
N ARG A 29 9.96 10.35 -21.49
CA ARG A 29 10.16 10.27 -22.94
C ARG A 29 11.50 9.59 -23.19
N VAL A 30 11.48 8.39 -23.77
CA VAL A 30 12.69 7.62 -24.09
C VAL A 30 13.16 7.94 -25.50
N ARG A 31 14.32 8.59 -25.61
CA ARG A 31 14.96 8.91 -26.88
C ARG A 31 16.24 8.13 -27.04
N UNK A 32 16.59 7.56 -27.96
CA UNK A 32 17.48 7.15 -28.18
C UNK A 32 18.39 7.97 -28.10
N ARG A 33 19.29 8.04 -27.44
CA ARG A 33 20.49 8.87 -27.30
C ARG A 33 21.67 8.20 -27.97
N ARG A 34 22.38 8.95 -28.78
CA ARG A 34 23.69 8.49 -29.23
C ARG A 34 24.54 8.27 -27.99
N SER A 35 25.30 7.18 -27.97
CA SER A 35 26.12 6.76 -26.85
C SER A 35 27.12 7.86 -26.44
N GLN A 36 26.72 8.68 -25.50
CA GLN A 36 27.69 9.41 -24.69
C GLN A 36 28.13 8.43 -23.62
N GLY A 37 29.44 8.26 -23.45
CA GLY A 37 29.98 7.33 -22.45
C GLY A 37 29.30 7.48 -21.10
N LEU A 38 29.12 6.38 -20.41
CA LEU A 38 28.54 6.39 -19.07
C LEU A 38 29.51 7.11 -18.12
N PRO A 39 28.98 7.87 -17.15
CA PRO A 39 29.85 8.46 -16.14
C PRO A 39 30.49 7.36 -15.28
N GLU A 40 31.66 7.64 -14.75
CA GLU A 40 32.32 6.75 -13.81
C GLU A 40 31.47 6.71 -12.52
N LEU A 41 31.07 5.52 -12.11
CA LEU A 41 30.25 5.31 -10.92
C LEU A 41 31.10 5.21 -9.67
N HIS A 42 30.58 5.72 -8.55
CA HIS A 42 31.17 5.53 -7.23
C HIS A 42 31.43 4.03 -6.96
N ALA A 43 32.51 3.71 -6.23
CA ALA A 43 32.84 2.31 -5.92
C ALA A 43 31.69 1.57 -5.23
N ASP A 44 31.00 2.25 -4.30
CA ASP A 44 29.86 1.70 -3.55
C ASP A 44 28.50 2.14 -4.12
N SER A 45 28.45 2.47 -5.40
CA SER A 45 27.23 2.99 -6.04
C SER A 45 26.03 2.05 -5.88
N LEU A 46 24.87 2.64 -5.59
CA LEU A 46 23.58 1.95 -5.65
C LEU A 46 23.35 1.30 -7.02
N VAL A 47 23.79 1.95 -8.11
CA VAL A 47 23.62 1.44 -9.48
C VAL A 47 24.30 0.08 -9.67
N ARG A 48 25.45 -0.13 -9.01
CA ARG A 48 26.18 -1.41 -9.08
C ARG A 48 25.42 -2.58 -8.44
N LYS A 49 24.40 -2.27 -7.63
CA LYS A 49 23.56 -3.28 -6.94
C LYS A 49 22.27 -3.58 -7.72
N LEU A 50 22.09 -2.93 -8.86
CA LEU A 50 20.89 -3.10 -9.70
C LEU A 50 21.25 -3.87 -10.97
N SER A 51 20.29 -4.65 -11.45
CA SER A 51 20.39 -5.33 -12.75
C SER A 51 19.24 -4.88 -13.64
N ILE A 52 19.56 -4.53 -14.86
CA ILE A 52 18.55 -4.22 -15.89
C ILE A 52 18.32 -5.51 -16.69
N ARG A 53 17.08 -5.82 -17.03
CA ARG A 53 16.76 -6.98 -17.89
C ARG A 53 17.52 -6.83 -19.22
N PRO A 54 18.32 -7.84 -19.60
CA PRO A 54 19.13 -7.72 -20.84
C PRO A 54 18.31 -7.58 -22.12
N ASP A 55 17.07 -8.11 -22.12
CA ASP A 55 16.17 -8.09 -23.28
C ASP A 55 15.25 -6.84 -23.30
N SER A 56 15.49 -5.89 -22.40
CA SER A 56 14.66 -4.67 -22.33
C SER A 56 14.91 -3.79 -23.55
N PRO A 57 13.87 -3.34 -24.28
CA PRO A 57 14.04 -2.37 -25.35
C PRO A 57 14.49 -1.00 -24.85
N PHE A 58 14.48 -0.79 -23.55
CA PHE A 58 14.91 0.45 -22.89
C PHE A 58 16.27 0.30 -22.18
N TYR A 59 17.03 -0.77 -22.45
CA TYR A 59 18.25 -1.10 -21.69
C TYR A 59 19.23 0.07 -21.64
N ASP A 60 19.64 0.59 -22.82
CA ASP A 60 20.65 1.65 -22.90
C ASP A 60 20.20 2.94 -22.23
N TRP A 61 18.91 3.25 -22.40
CA TRP A 61 18.32 4.44 -21.77
C TRP A 61 18.30 4.29 -20.25
N LEU A 62 17.86 3.14 -19.75
CA LEU A 62 17.80 2.85 -18.31
C LEU A 62 19.20 2.90 -17.69
N GLU A 63 20.20 2.28 -18.34
CA GLU A 63 21.57 2.27 -17.87
C GLU A 63 22.10 3.71 -17.74
N SER A 64 21.89 4.52 -18.75
CA SER A 64 22.29 5.93 -18.74
C SER A 64 21.58 6.74 -17.64
N GLU A 65 20.25 6.58 -17.50
CA GLU A 65 19.47 7.30 -16.49
C GLU A 65 19.84 6.89 -15.06
N LEU A 66 20.05 5.59 -14.84
CA LEU A 66 20.49 5.08 -13.53
C LEU A 66 21.86 5.64 -13.17
N ALA A 67 22.81 5.60 -14.11
CA ALA A 67 24.18 6.08 -13.88
C ALA A 67 24.22 7.58 -13.55
N ARG A 68 23.42 8.38 -14.24
CA ARG A 68 23.44 9.84 -14.07
C ARG A 68 22.66 10.32 -12.83
N ARG A 69 21.53 9.68 -12.53
CA ARG A 69 20.60 10.17 -11.51
C ARG A 69 20.77 9.49 -10.16
N PHE A 70 21.17 8.22 -10.15
CA PHE A 70 21.11 7.37 -8.97
C PHE A 70 22.46 6.86 -8.49
N ASP A 71 23.55 7.53 -8.89
CA ASP A 71 24.87 7.22 -8.37
C ASP A 71 25.00 7.72 -6.92
N TYR A 72 24.39 6.98 -6.01
CA TYR A 72 24.44 7.22 -4.56
C TYR A 72 25.34 6.19 -3.92
N ALA A 73 26.27 6.63 -3.06
CA ALA A 73 27.11 5.74 -2.27
C ALA A 73 26.25 5.02 -1.22
N CYS A 74 26.24 3.68 -1.26
CA CYS A 74 25.56 2.84 -0.27
C CYS A 74 26.45 2.73 0.97
N CYS A 75 26.16 3.50 2.00
CA CYS A 75 27.02 3.67 3.17
C CYS A 75 26.69 2.68 4.28
N ALA A 76 27.71 1.99 4.78
CA ALA A 76 27.59 1.08 5.91
C ALA A 76 27.58 1.81 7.25
N THR A 77 28.24 2.97 7.32
CA THR A 77 28.38 3.74 8.56
C THR A 77 27.91 5.18 8.36
N LEU A 78 27.55 5.83 9.47
CA LEU A 78 27.16 7.25 9.46
C LEU A 78 28.34 8.15 9.10
N GLU A 79 29.56 7.74 9.47
CA GLU A 79 30.77 8.49 9.12
C GLU A 79 30.95 8.53 7.60
N GLN A 80 30.85 7.37 6.93
CA GLN A 80 30.89 7.29 5.47
C GLN A 80 29.78 8.17 4.85
N PHE A 81 28.56 8.05 5.36
CA PHE A 81 27.39 8.83 4.88
C PHE A 81 27.65 10.34 4.94
N ARG A 82 28.30 10.82 6.00
CA ARG A 82 28.61 12.24 6.17
C ARG A 82 29.62 12.76 5.13
N ARG A 83 30.59 11.94 4.75
CA ARG A 83 31.64 12.31 3.80
C ARG A 83 31.14 12.40 2.35
N GLU A 84 30.19 11.53 2.00
CA GLU A 84 29.74 11.42 0.61
C GLU A 84 28.81 12.56 0.24
N GLU A 85 28.89 13.03 -1.00
CA GLU A 85 28.00 14.07 -1.54
C GLU A 85 26.61 13.52 -1.82
N LYS A 86 26.53 12.30 -2.40
CA LYS A 86 25.27 11.58 -2.64
C LYS A 86 25.36 10.25 -1.90
N ALA A 87 24.50 10.03 -0.93
CA ALA A 87 24.62 8.88 -0.03
C ALA A 87 23.27 8.28 0.32
N LEU A 88 23.31 6.98 0.62
CA LEU A 88 22.15 6.21 1.07
C LEU A 88 22.59 5.36 2.27
N SER A 89 21.90 5.52 3.39
CA SER A 89 22.20 4.72 4.58
C SER A 89 21.35 3.44 4.62
N ARG A 90 21.76 2.46 5.43
CA ARG A 90 21.00 1.22 5.66
C ARG A 90 19.60 1.48 6.24
N ASN A 91 19.45 2.56 6.98
CA ASN A 91 18.18 2.91 7.63
C ASN A 91 17.31 3.84 6.75
N GLY A 92 17.62 3.94 5.44
CA GLY A 92 16.79 4.65 4.47
C GLY A 92 16.96 6.15 4.46
N GLN A 93 18.03 6.70 5.08
CA GLN A 93 18.33 8.12 4.97
C GLN A 93 19.02 8.39 3.63
N ILE A 94 18.57 9.40 2.91
CA ILE A 94 19.08 9.81 1.60
C ILE A 94 19.72 11.19 1.73
N LYS A 95 20.92 11.35 1.19
CA LYS A 95 21.61 12.63 1.09
C LYS A 95 21.80 12.95 -0.39
N ALA A 96 21.33 14.09 -0.83
CA ALA A 96 21.44 14.56 -2.21
C ALA A 96 22.11 15.95 -2.18
N GLY A 97 23.41 15.97 -2.36
CA GLY A 97 24.23 17.17 -2.19
C GLY A 97 24.60 17.39 -0.72
N GLN A 98 25.15 18.56 -0.44
CA GLN A 98 25.72 18.87 0.88
C GLN A 98 24.65 19.10 1.96
N GLU A 99 23.53 19.68 1.59
CA GLU A 99 22.54 20.20 2.54
C GLU A 99 21.23 19.44 2.58
N ARG A 100 20.82 18.79 1.48
CA ARG A 100 19.53 18.13 1.38
C ARG A 100 19.61 16.70 1.93
N HIS A 101 18.89 16.48 3.01
CA HIS A 101 18.75 15.17 3.63
C HIS A 101 17.26 14.79 3.66
N GLU A 102 16.97 13.52 3.46
CA GLU A 102 15.59 13.02 3.45
C GLU A 102 15.54 11.65 4.14
N LYS A 103 14.51 11.42 4.94
CA LYS A 103 14.18 10.11 5.48
C LYS A 103 12.67 9.98 5.53
N ASP A 104 12.15 8.89 4.99
CA ASP A 104 10.71 8.63 4.95
C ASP A 104 10.42 7.32 5.71
N ASP A 105 9.90 7.45 6.91
CA ASP A 105 9.57 6.33 7.80
C ASP A 105 8.06 6.01 7.80
N ARG A 106 7.29 6.56 6.87
CA ARG A 106 5.84 6.27 6.77
C ARG A 106 5.57 4.79 6.47
N THR A 107 6.53 4.11 5.88
CA THR A 107 6.45 2.68 5.60
C THR A 107 7.72 1.99 6.10
N ARG A 108 7.56 0.75 6.55
CA ARG A 108 8.70 -0.06 7.01
C ARG A 108 9.56 -0.48 5.81
N LEU A 109 10.87 -0.44 5.97
CA LEU A 109 11.83 -0.83 4.92
C LEU A 109 11.74 -2.32 4.55
N ASP A 110 11.27 -3.16 5.47
CA ASP A 110 11.14 -4.61 5.25
C ASP A 110 9.76 -5.03 4.72
N ASP A 111 8.88 -4.08 4.42
CA ASP A 111 7.55 -4.39 3.86
C ASP A 111 7.67 -4.76 2.38
N ARG A 112 7.69 -6.06 2.12
CA ARG A 112 7.86 -6.62 0.76
C ARG A 112 6.71 -6.27 -0.19
N SER A 113 5.52 -5.99 0.33
CA SER A 113 4.39 -5.58 -0.52
C SER A 113 4.66 -4.26 -1.25
N ARG A 114 5.57 -3.43 -0.70
CA ARG A 114 5.95 -2.12 -1.23
C ARG A 114 7.14 -2.17 -2.19
N TYR A 115 7.80 -3.33 -2.31
CA TYR A 115 8.95 -3.46 -3.21
C TYR A 115 8.48 -3.33 -4.66
N VAL A 116 9.17 -2.51 -5.44
CA VAL A 116 8.82 -2.23 -6.84
C VAL A 116 9.87 -2.72 -7.82
N LEU A 117 11.05 -3.07 -7.33
CA LEU A 117 12.13 -3.62 -8.17
C LEU A 117 12.09 -5.14 -8.11
N GLY A 118 12.35 -5.77 -9.24
CA GLY A 118 12.40 -7.22 -9.37
C GLY A 118 12.10 -7.66 -10.78
N TRP A 119 12.56 -8.85 -11.13
CA TRP A 119 12.37 -9.41 -12.47
C TRP A 119 11.00 -10.07 -12.63
N SER A 120 10.35 -10.35 -11.53
CA SER A 120 8.99 -10.86 -11.53
C SER A 120 8.18 -10.27 -10.38
N ASN A 121 6.87 -10.24 -10.53
CA ASN A 121 5.95 -9.74 -9.51
C ASN A 121 5.38 -10.87 -8.64
N GLN A 122 5.86 -12.08 -8.77
CA GLN A 122 5.28 -13.26 -8.10
C GLN A 122 5.26 -13.11 -6.58
N GLU A 123 6.39 -12.70 -5.99
CA GLU A 123 6.46 -12.51 -4.53
C GLU A 123 5.52 -11.40 -4.04
N LYS A 124 5.41 -10.33 -4.82
CA LYS A 124 4.50 -9.22 -4.50
C LYS A 124 3.04 -9.66 -4.60
N ILE A 125 2.71 -10.39 -5.66
CA ILE A 125 1.36 -10.94 -5.86
C ILE A 125 1.00 -11.87 -4.69
N ALA A 126 1.89 -12.80 -4.33
CA ALA A 126 1.68 -13.72 -3.20
C ALA A 126 1.47 -12.97 -1.87
N ALA A 127 2.25 -11.90 -1.64
CA ALA A 127 2.10 -11.08 -0.42
C ALA A 127 0.74 -10.37 -0.39
N LEU A 128 0.31 -9.82 -1.53
CA LEU A 128 -0.98 -9.12 -1.65
C LEU A 128 -2.16 -10.10 -1.53
N ASP A 129 -2.05 -11.28 -2.12
CA ASP A 129 -3.07 -12.34 -2.01
C ASP A 129 -3.24 -12.78 -0.56
N LYS A 130 -2.13 -12.93 0.17
CA LYS A 130 -2.18 -13.25 1.60
C LYS A 130 -2.90 -12.16 2.38
N GLN A 131 -2.55 -10.89 2.15
CA GLN A 131 -3.21 -9.75 2.82
C GLN A 131 -4.70 -9.73 2.52
N ALA A 132 -5.10 -9.95 1.28
CA ALA A 132 -6.50 -10.00 0.88
C ALA A 132 -7.26 -11.11 1.62
N SER A 133 -6.66 -12.31 1.71
CA SER A 133 -7.24 -13.45 2.44
C SER A 133 -7.40 -13.14 3.94
N ASP A 134 -6.41 -12.53 4.55
CA ASP A 134 -6.45 -12.15 5.99
C ASP A 134 -7.57 -11.14 6.25
N VAL A 135 -7.69 -10.13 5.38
CA VAL A 135 -8.74 -9.11 5.48
C VAL A 135 -10.13 -9.76 5.30
N GLN A 136 -10.28 -10.65 4.34
CA GLN A 136 -11.54 -11.35 4.08
C GLN A 136 -11.96 -12.20 5.28
N SER A 137 -11.03 -12.92 5.89
CA SER A 137 -11.29 -13.71 7.11
C SER A 137 -11.76 -12.80 8.25
N ARG A 138 -11.11 -11.68 8.43
CA ARG A 138 -11.49 -10.70 9.46
C ARG A 138 -12.88 -10.11 9.21
N LEU A 139 -13.23 -9.82 7.96
CA LEU A 139 -14.57 -9.35 7.59
C LEU A 139 -15.63 -10.38 7.94
N GLN A 140 -15.37 -11.68 7.68
CA GLN A 140 -16.31 -12.75 8.03
C GLN A 140 -16.51 -12.85 9.54
N GLN A 141 -15.42 -12.74 10.33
CA GLN A 141 -15.51 -12.76 11.79
C GLN A 141 -16.36 -11.61 12.31
N ILE A 142 -16.09 -10.40 11.84
CA ILE A 142 -16.85 -9.19 12.24
C ILE A 142 -18.33 -9.34 11.83
N GLY A 143 -18.60 -9.84 10.62
CA GLY A 143 -19.96 -10.12 10.16
C GLY A 143 -20.69 -11.07 11.09
N GLY A 144 -20.03 -12.14 11.53
CA GLY A 144 -20.59 -13.09 12.49
C GLY A 144 -20.88 -12.46 13.86
N GLU A 145 -19.97 -11.61 14.35
CA GLU A 145 -20.18 -10.88 15.60
C GLU A 145 -21.37 -9.91 15.51
N ILE A 146 -21.48 -9.19 14.40
CA ILE A 146 -22.63 -8.28 14.17
C ILE A 146 -23.93 -9.05 14.20
N ALA A 147 -24.03 -10.17 13.48
CA ALA A 147 -25.24 -11.00 13.43
C ALA A 147 -25.61 -11.50 14.85
N ARG A 148 -24.63 -11.97 15.62
CA ARG A 148 -24.85 -12.42 17.01
C ARG A 148 -25.36 -11.28 17.89
N LEU A 149 -24.77 -10.10 17.80
CA LEU A 149 -25.20 -8.93 18.60
C LEU A 149 -26.60 -8.45 18.21
N GLN A 150 -26.95 -8.49 16.94
CA GLN A 150 -28.28 -8.16 16.46
C GLN A 150 -29.34 -9.14 17.01
N ASP A 151 -29.03 -10.43 17.07
CA ASP A 151 -29.92 -11.45 17.64
C ASP A 151 -30.11 -11.22 19.15
N GLN A 152 -29.03 -10.94 19.88
CA GLN A 152 -29.08 -10.58 21.29
C GLN A 152 -29.92 -9.33 21.52
N GLN A 153 -29.75 -8.31 20.70
CA GLN A 153 -30.53 -7.07 20.78
C GLN A 153 -31.99 -7.36 20.60
N LYS A 154 -32.39 -8.11 19.55
CA LYS A 154 -33.77 -8.50 19.28
C LYS A 154 -34.37 -9.27 20.48
N THR A 155 -33.61 -10.18 21.07
CA THR A 155 -34.05 -10.94 22.26
C THR A 155 -34.31 -10.00 23.43
N LEU A 156 -33.40 -9.05 23.68
CA LEU A 156 -33.56 -8.07 24.77
C LEU A 156 -34.77 -7.15 24.51
N ASP A 157 -34.93 -6.67 23.29
CA ASP A 157 -36.08 -5.80 22.91
C ASP A 157 -37.41 -6.53 23.15
N THR A 158 -37.50 -7.82 22.76
CA THR A 158 -38.68 -8.64 23.01
C THR A 158 -38.91 -8.78 24.52
N ARG A 159 -37.86 -9.03 25.31
CA ARG A 159 -37.98 -9.16 26.76
C ARG A 159 -38.44 -7.87 27.41
N ILE A 160 -37.89 -6.73 27.00
CA ILE A 160 -38.30 -5.40 27.47
C ILE A 160 -39.79 -5.18 27.17
N GLY A 161 -40.20 -5.42 25.91
CA GLY A 161 -41.60 -5.28 25.54
C GLY A 161 -42.55 -6.15 26.35
N ASN A 162 -42.14 -7.38 26.70
CA ASN A 162 -42.96 -8.25 27.56
C ASN A 162 -43.02 -7.73 29.00
N LEU A 163 -41.89 -7.23 29.53
CA LEU A 163 -41.86 -6.63 30.87
C LEU A 163 -42.71 -5.36 30.95
N ASP A 164 -42.66 -4.54 29.92
CA ASP A 164 -43.53 -3.33 29.85
C ASP A 164 -45.01 -3.70 29.89
N LYS A 165 -45.42 -4.73 29.13
CA LYS A 165 -46.79 -5.23 29.18
C LYS A 165 -47.17 -5.71 30.60
N LEU A 166 -46.28 -6.45 31.25
CA LEU A 166 -46.51 -6.92 32.63
C LEU A 166 -46.61 -5.76 33.61
N SER A 167 -45.83 -4.70 33.42
CA SER A 167 -45.80 -3.55 34.33
C SER A 167 -47.12 -2.73 34.31
N THR A 168 -47.99 -2.96 33.31
CA THR A 168 -49.31 -2.33 33.30
C THR A 168 -50.29 -2.91 34.34
N PHE A 169 -49.99 -4.12 34.84
CA PHE A 169 -50.82 -4.79 35.87
C PHE A 169 -50.27 -4.44 37.24
N GLN A 170 -51.15 -4.05 38.18
CA GLN A 170 -50.79 -3.64 39.53
C GLN A 170 -50.76 -4.81 40.53
N HIS A 171 -51.61 -5.80 40.27
CA HIS A 171 -51.77 -6.97 41.17
C HIS A 171 -51.73 -8.27 40.39
N PHE A 172 -51.23 -9.36 41.01
CA PHE A 172 -51.11 -10.69 40.41
C PHE A 172 -52.48 -11.23 39.97
N GLU A 173 -53.54 -10.91 40.73
CA GLU A 173 -54.90 -11.37 40.45
C GLU A 173 -55.39 -10.95 39.06
N GLU A 174 -54.88 -9.84 38.54
CA GLU A 174 -55.25 -9.35 37.18
C GLU A 174 -54.68 -10.26 36.08
N LEU A 175 -53.65 -11.06 36.41
CA LEU A 175 -53.01 -11.99 35.47
C LEU A 175 -53.39 -13.44 35.72
N ASP A 176 -54.10 -13.74 36.88
CA ASP A 176 -54.41 -15.12 37.28
C ASP A 176 -55.59 -15.67 36.50
N TRP A 177 -55.32 -16.54 35.54
CA TRP A 177 -56.35 -17.18 34.71
C TRP A 177 -57.07 -18.35 35.42
N ARG A 178 -56.60 -18.84 36.55
CA ARG A 178 -57.10 -20.03 37.22
C ARG A 178 -58.57 -19.91 37.65
N PRO A 179 -59.01 -18.77 38.21
CA PRO A 179 -60.42 -18.64 38.54
C PRO A 179 -61.36 -18.77 37.34
N LEU A 180 -60.93 -18.32 36.14
CA LEU A 180 -61.75 -18.40 34.93
C LEU A 180 -62.00 -19.84 34.47
N LEU A 181 -61.14 -20.79 34.79
CA LEU A 181 -61.35 -22.20 34.48
C LEU A 181 -62.41 -22.88 35.35
N LEU A 182 -62.71 -22.31 36.50
CA LEU A 182 -63.67 -22.87 37.42
C LEU A 182 -65.12 -22.45 37.07
N GLU A 183 -65.27 -21.52 36.12
CA GLU A 183 -66.60 -21.05 35.67
C GLU A 183 -67.11 -21.76 34.37
N ILE A 184 -66.31 -22.70 33.81
CA ILE A 184 -66.61 -23.54 32.70
C ILE A 184 -67.02 -24.93 33.16
#